data_f01fd2a7c5d337f70cc1851c9e6132fa
#
_entry.id   f01fd2a7c5d337f70cc1851c9e6132fa
#
_cell.length_a   1.000
_cell.length_b   1.000
_cell.length_c   1.000
_cell.angle_alpha   90.00
_cell.angle_beta   90.00
_cell.angle_gamma   90.00
#
_symmetry.space_group_name_H-M   'P 1'
#
loop_
_entity.id
_entity.type
_entity.pdbx_description
1 polymer ?
#
loop_
_entity_poly.entity_id
_entity_poly.type
_entity_poly.pdbx_seq_one_letter_code
_entity_poly.pdbx_strand_id
1 'polypeptide(L)'
;TEDLVIKNLHKSVVIRPSVILGNNDQFLSNLLPIFKMSFFIPLFGNGSKKFQPVLIDDIVEFVAKTIERSKIGKQLYELAGPDIFTYREFYNLIADEMNKKRVLVPTPMPILKPVVGIAEKLPFFPINSEQLSLFETDNTLSGNESGFDYYDISPKRVISAIKKSL
;
A
#
# COMPACT_ATOMS: atom_id res chain seq x y z
N THR A 1 -8.92 -17.41 8.59
CA THR A 1 -7.53 -17.64 9.11
C THR A 1 -7.24 -16.79 10.34
N GLU A 2 -7.50 -15.49 10.34
CA GLU A 2 -7.27 -14.58 11.49
C GLU A 2 -8.12 -14.98 12.69
N ASP A 3 -9.40 -15.28 12.47
CA ASP A 3 -10.32 -15.74 13.53
C ASP A 3 -9.81 -16.99 14.25
N LEU A 4 -9.16 -17.90 13.52
CA LEU A 4 -8.57 -19.09 14.11
C LEU A 4 -7.37 -18.74 15.01
N VAL A 5 -6.56 -17.77 14.61
CA VAL A 5 -5.42 -17.28 15.41
C VAL A 5 -5.95 -16.64 16.70
N ILE A 6 -6.92 -15.72 16.57
CA ILE A 6 -7.49 -14.99 17.71
C ILE A 6 -8.19 -15.95 18.69
N LYS A 7 -8.92 -16.96 18.19
CA LYS A 7 -9.63 -17.92 19.04
C LYS A 7 -8.69 -18.88 19.78
N ASN A 8 -7.59 -19.29 19.14
CA ASN A 8 -6.74 -20.34 19.69
C ASN A 8 -5.50 -19.82 20.42
N LEU A 9 -5.09 -18.58 20.14
CA LEU A 9 -3.88 -17.96 20.71
C LEU A 9 -4.23 -16.67 21.44
N HIS A 10 -4.59 -16.78 22.71
CA HIS A 10 -5.02 -15.63 23.53
C HIS A 10 -3.94 -14.53 23.70
N LYS A 11 -2.68 -14.82 23.41
CA LYS A 11 -1.57 -13.86 23.44
C LYS A 11 -1.09 -13.44 22.05
N SER A 12 -1.90 -13.66 21.02
CA SER A 12 -1.55 -13.24 19.67
C SER A 12 -2.02 -11.82 19.37
N VAL A 13 -1.26 -11.14 18.52
CA VAL A 13 -1.65 -9.86 17.92
C VAL A 13 -1.69 -10.06 16.40
N VAL A 14 -2.79 -9.71 15.80
CA VAL A 14 -2.97 -9.68 14.35
C VAL A 14 -2.84 -8.23 13.89
N ILE A 15 -2.00 -8.01 12.88
CA ILE A 15 -1.77 -6.69 12.30
C ILE A 15 -2.22 -6.73 10.85
N ARG A 16 -3.09 -5.80 10.48
CA ARG A 16 -3.56 -5.57 9.10
C ARG A 16 -2.99 -4.24 8.59
N PRO A 17 -1.82 -4.23 7.99
CA PRO A 17 -1.30 -3.03 7.37
C PRO A 17 -2.03 -2.74 6.06
N SER A 18 -2.18 -1.46 5.72
CA SER A 18 -2.51 -1.03 4.36
C SER A 18 -1.29 -1.23 3.44
N VAL A 19 -1.26 -0.57 2.28
CA VAL A 19 -0.12 -0.65 1.35
C VAL A 19 1.15 -0.16 2.05
N ILE A 20 2.12 -1.06 2.20
CA ILE A 20 3.39 -0.76 2.87
C ILE A 20 4.36 -0.15 1.88
N LEU A 21 4.89 1.02 2.21
CA LEU A 21 5.93 1.70 1.45
C LEU A 21 7.21 1.79 2.26
N GLY A 22 8.35 1.67 1.58
CA GLY A 22 9.66 1.75 2.22
C GLY A 22 10.81 1.53 1.25
N ASN A 23 11.99 1.35 1.82
CA ASN A 23 13.18 1.09 1.03
C ASN A 23 13.07 -0.29 0.34
N ASN A 24 13.18 -0.33 -0.98
CA ASN A 24 13.04 -1.55 -1.79
C ASN A 24 11.64 -2.23 -1.72
N ASP A 25 10.57 -1.48 -1.39
CA ASP A 25 9.23 -2.05 -1.49
C ASP A 25 8.87 -2.40 -2.94
N GLN A 26 8.06 -3.44 -3.11
CA GLN A 26 7.68 -3.91 -4.44
C GLN A 26 6.75 -2.94 -5.17
N PHE A 27 5.93 -2.17 -4.45
CA PHE A 27 4.95 -1.30 -5.06
C PHE A 27 5.62 -0.15 -5.83
N LEU A 28 6.50 0.63 -5.18
CA LEU A 28 7.26 1.68 -5.84
C LEU A 28 8.31 1.11 -6.80
N SER A 29 8.99 0.02 -6.44
CA SER A 29 9.98 -0.62 -7.30
C SER A 29 9.41 -1.10 -8.63
N ASN A 30 8.15 -1.51 -8.67
CA ASN A 30 7.45 -1.91 -9.89
C ASN A 30 6.91 -0.69 -10.66
N LEU A 31 6.47 0.34 -9.94
CA LEU A 31 5.80 1.49 -10.53
C LEU A 31 6.77 2.52 -11.12
N LEU A 32 7.86 2.84 -10.41
CA LEU A 32 8.80 3.88 -10.80
C LEU A 32 9.49 3.64 -12.16
N PRO A 33 9.90 2.42 -12.56
CA PRO A 33 10.44 2.17 -13.88
C PRO A 33 9.45 2.56 -15.00
N ILE A 34 8.15 2.29 -14.83
CA ILE A 34 7.11 2.66 -15.79
C ILE A 34 7.08 4.19 -15.93
N PHE A 35 7.14 4.93 -14.81
CA PHE A 35 7.20 6.39 -14.83
C PHE A 35 8.50 6.93 -15.42
N LYS A 36 9.62 6.22 -15.28
CA LYS A 36 10.91 6.63 -15.87
C LYS A 36 10.93 6.47 -17.38
N MET A 37 10.32 5.40 -17.90
CA MET A 37 10.42 4.99 -19.32
C MET A 37 9.26 5.45 -20.20
N SER A 38 8.05 5.56 -19.67
CA SER A 38 6.85 5.82 -20.46
C SER A 38 6.26 7.20 -20.20
N PHE A 39 5.80 7.86 -21.28
CA PHE A 39 5.01 9.09 -21.17
C PHE A 39 3.55 8.80 -20.82
N PHE A 40 3.01 7.68 -21.30
CA PHE A 40 1.66 7.22 -20.99
C PHE A 40 1.71 6.19 -19.87
N ILE A 41 1.04 6.46 -18.77
CA ILE A 41 1.00 5.59 -17.59
C ILE A 41 -0.38 4.94 -17.50
N PRO A 42 -0.49 3.62 -17.57
CA PRO A 42 -1.77 2.95 -17.39
C PRO A 42 -2.26 3.15 -15.97
N LEU A 43 -3.49 3.64 -15.84
CA LEU A 43 -4.16 3.84 -14.56
C LEU A 43 -5.21 2.74 -14.39
N PHE A 44 -5.10 1.94 -13.34
CA PHE A 44 -6.02 0.83 -13.09
C PHE A 44 -7.45 1.32 -12.89
N GLY A 45 -8.38 0.83 -13.70
CA GLY A 45 -9.73 1.36 -13.80
C GLY A 45 -9.73 2.84 -14.17
N ASN A 46 -10.42 3.66 -13.38
CA ASN A 46 -10.40 5.12 -13.49
C ASN A 46 -9.49 5.78 -12.45
N GLY A 47 -8.84 4.99 -11.58
CA GLY A 47 -7.97 5.46 -10.51
C GLY A 47 -8.68 6.10 -9.33
N SER A 48 -10.00 5.93 -9.19
CA SER A 48 -10.78 6.54 -8.10
C SER A 48 -10.73 5.77 -6.78
N LYS A 49 -10.27 4.50 -6.82
CA LYS A 49 -10.14 3.71 -5.60
C LYS A 49 -9.12 4.32 -4.67
N LYS A 50 -9.41 4.27 -3.37
CA LYS A 50 -8.62 4.89 -2.32
C LYS A 50 -7.73 3.87 -1.63
N PHE A 51 -6.57 4.32 -1.19
CA PHE A 51 -5.71 3.57 -0.30
C PHE A 51 -4.99 4.53 0.66
N GLN A 52 -4.56 3.99 1.79
CA GLN A 52 -3.99 4.76 2.89
C GLN A 52 -2.61 4.16 3.24
N PRO A 53 -1.58 4.46 2.43
CA PRO A 53 -0.28 3.81 2.55
C PRO A 53 0.40 4.12 3.89
N VAL A 54 1.23 3.19 4.35
CA VAL A 54 1.96 3.27 5.61
C VAL A 54 3.45 3.01 5.39
N LEU A 55 4.32 3.66 6.14
CA LEU A 55 5.76 3.40 6.07
C LEU A 55 6.14 2.14 6.86
N ILE A 56 7.06 1.36 6.31
CA ILE A 56 7.60 0.17 6.97
C ILE A 56 8.23 0.53 8.32
N ASP A 57 8.91 1.67 8.42
CA ASP A 57 9.55 2.12 9.66
C ASP A 57 8.53 2.31 10.80
N ASP A 58 7.35 2.85 10.49
CA ASP A 58 6.27 3.05 11.47
C ASP A 58 5.69 1.70 11.92
N ILE A 59 5.57 0.72 11.01
CA ILE A 59 5.14 -0.64 11.35
C ILE A 59 6.17 -1.31 12.28
N VAL A 60 7.47 -1.16 12.00
CA VAL A 60 8.53 -1.72 12.83
C VAL A 60 8.47 -1.12 14.23
N GLU A 61 8.26 0.19 14.38
CA GLU A 61 8.09 0.85 15.65
C GLU A 61 6.87 0.30 16.41
N PHE A 62 5.74 0.11 15.73
CA PHE A 62 4.54 -0.49 16.30
C PHE A 62 4.79 -1.91 16.82
N VAL A 63 5.46 -2.74 16.02
CA VAL A 63 5.78 -4.13 16.40
C VAL A 63 6.70 -4.14 17.61
N ALA A 64 7.75 -3.31 17.63
CA ALA A 64 8.67 -3.20 18.77
C ALA A 64 7.92 -2.85 20.07
N LYS A 65 7.10 -1.80 20.04
CA LYS A 65 6.28 -1.40 21.20
C LYS A 65 5.27 -2.48 21.62
N THR A 66 4.75 -3.25 20.66
CA THR A 66 3.83 -4.36 20.95
C THR A 66 4.54 -5.49 21.71
N ILE A 67 5.78 -5.82 21.32
CA ILE A 67 6.58 -6.88 21.96
C ILE A 67 7.01 -6.46 23.38
N GLU A 68 7.35 -5.19 23.57
CA GLU A 68 7.79 -4.67 24.87
C GLU A 68 6.67 -4.63 25.93
N ARG A 69 5.41 -4.56 25.50
CA ARG A 69 4.28 -4.51 26.43
C ARG A 69 3.93 -5.88 26.99
N SER A 70 3.86 -5.94 28.31
CA SER A 70 3.46 -7.17 29.05
C SER A 70 1.98 -7.51 28.89
N LYS A 71 1.15 -6.54 28.50
CA LYS A 71 -0.31 -6.72 28.30
C LYS A 71 -0.69 -6.39 26.87
N ILE A 72 -1.33 -7.34 26.20
CA ILE A 72 -1.94 -7.15 24.89
C ILE A 72 -3.24 -6.38 25.09
N GLY A 73 -3.40 -5.25 24.42
CA GLY A 73 -4.62 -4.43 24.47
C GLY A 73 -5.74 -5.02 23.61
N LYS A 74 -5.62 -4.83 22.32
CA LYS A 74 -6.50 -5.46 21.31
C LYS A 74 -5.75 -6.60 20.63
N GLN A 75 -6.47 -7.59 20.10
CA GLN A 75 -5.85 -8.68 19.33
C GLN A 75 -5.75 -8.37 17.84
N LEU A 76 -6.43 -7.33 17.36
CA LEU A 76 -6.43 -6.93 15.96
C LEU A 76 -6.18 -5.43 15.85
N TYR A 77 -5.18 -5.06 15.05
CA TYR A 77 -4.85 -3.67 14.74
C TYR A 77 -4.77 -3.46 13.23
N GLU A 78 -5.46 -2.43 12.75
CA GLU A 78 -5.28 -1.92 11.39
C GLU A 78 -4.25 -0.79 11.43
N LEU A 79 -3.24 -0.85 10.56
CA LEU A 79 -2.17 0.14 10.48
C LEU A 79 -2.18 0.84 9.13
N ALA A 80 -2.38 2.14 9.15
CA ALA A 80 -2.32 2.98 7.94
C ALA A 80 -1.66 4.33 8.27
N GLY A 81 -1.07 4.94 7.27
CA GLY A 81 -0.45 6.25 7.40
C GLY A 81 -1.46 7.39 7.50
N PRO A 82 -0.99 8.64 7.62
CA PRO A 82 -1.85 9.80 7.84
C PRO A 82 -2.57 10.27 6.58
N ASP A 83 -2.08 9.90 5.40
CA ASP A 83 -2.59 10.40 4.13
C ASP A 83 -3.44 9.34 3.40
N ILE A 84 -4.61 9.74 2.89
CA ILE A 84 -5.45 8.93 2.02
C ILE A 84 -5.31 9.46 0.60
N PHE A 85 -5.03 8.57 -0.34
CA PHE A 85 -4.93 8.90 -1.77
C PHE A 85 -5.89 8.06 -2.59
N THR A 86 -6.41 8.63 -3.65
CA THR A 86 -6.81 7.84 -4.81
C THR A 86 -5.57 7.39 -5.59
N TYR A 87 -5.63 6.31 -6.35
CA TYR A 87 -4.50 5.91 -7.21
C TYR A 87 -4.13 7.00 -8.21
N ARG A 88 -5.11 7.78 -8.70
CA ARG A 88 -4.87 8.93 -9.57
C ARG A 88 -4.05 10.01 -8.89
N GLU A 89 -4.43 10.42 -7.67
CA GLU A 89 -3.70 11.42 -6.89
C GLU A 89 -2.27 10.96 -6.59
N PHE A 90 -2.11 9.70 -6.20
CA PHE A 90 -0.80 9.14 -5.91
C PHE A 90 0.11 9.08 -7.15
N TYR A 91 -0.43 8.74 -8.32
CA TYR A 91 0.31 8.73 -9.57
C TYR A 91 0.73 10.14 -10.00
N ASN A 92 -0.16 11.14 -9.82
CA ASN A 92 0.19 12.54 -10.04
C ASN A 92 1.30 12.98 -9.09
N LEU A 93 1.20 12.63 -7.80
CA LEU A 93 2.25 12.91 -6.81
C LEU A 93 3.61 12.35 -7.24
N ILE A 94 3.67 11.12 -7.73
CA ILE A 94 4.92 10.53 -8.25
C ILE A 94 5.43 11.33 -9.45
N ALA A 95 4.58 11.67 -10.41
CA ALA A 95 4.96 12.44 -11.60
C ALA A 95 5.52 13.82 -11.22
N ASP A 96 4.88 14.49 -10.26
CA ASP A 96 5.28 15.80 -9.74
C ASP A 96 6.64 15.72 -9.03
N GLU A 97 6.84 14.72 -8.15
CA GLU A 97 8.12 14.51 -7.46
C GLU A 97 9.27 14.16 -8.42
N MET A 98 8.97 13.50 -9.53
CA MET A 98 9.92 13.24 -10.61
C MET A 98 10.17 14.46 -11.50
N ASN A 99 9.41 15.55 -11.33
CA ASN A 99 9.38 16.70 -12.24
C ASN A 99 9.16 16.28 -13.70
N LYS A 100 8.25 15.33 -13.94
CA LYS A 100 7.97 14.78 -15.28
C LYS A 100 6.47 14.84 -15.57
N LYS A 101 6.12 15.43 -16.72
CA LYS A 101 4.73 15.38 -17.21
C LYS A 101 4.42 13.95 -17.66
N ARG A 102 3.31 13.38 -17.14
CA ARG A 102 2.81 12.06 -17.48
C ARG A 102 1.32 12.13 -17.81
N VAL A 103 0.91 11.35 -18.77
CA VAL A 103 -0.50 11.22 -19.14
C VAL A 103 -1.03 9.92 -18.53
N LEU A 104 -1.92 10.04 -17.56
CA LEU A 104 -2.57 8.90 -16.94
C LEU A 104 -3.69 8.39 -17.85
N VAL A 105 -3.58 7.17 -18.34
CA VAL A 105 -4.54 6.54 -19.24
C VAL A 105 -5.43 5.58 -18.46
N PRO A 106 -6.70 5.94 -18.19
CA PRO A 106 -7.64 5.03 -17.55
C PRO A 106 -7.79 3.75 -18.36
N THR A 107 -7.51 2.61 -17.72
CA THR A 107 -7.56 1.30 -18.38
C THR A 107 -8.59 0.43 -17.66
N PRO A 108 -9.74 0.13 -18.31
CA PRO A 108 -10.79 -0.66 -17.68
C PRO A 108 -10.31 -2.05 -17.24
N MET A 109 -10.74 -2.49 -16.06
CA MET A 109 -10.33 -3.78 -15.46
C MET A 109 -10.59 -4.99 -16.37
N PRO A 110 -11.72 -5.07 -17.15
CA PRO A 110 -11.93 -6.16 -18.10
C PRO A 110 -10.86 -6.28 -19.18
N ILE A 111 -10.17 -5.18 -19.51
CA ILE A 111 -9.06 -5.17 -20.48
C ILE A 111 -7.75 -5.55 -19.78
N LEU A 112 -7.54 -5.07 -18.55
CA LEU A 112 -6.32 -5.31 -17.79
C LEU A 112 -6.18 -6.77 -17.35
N LYS A 113 -7.25 -7.39 -16.84
CA LYS A 113 -7.22 -8.75 -16.30
C LYS A 113 -6.63 -9.78 -17.29
N PRO A 114 -7.10 -9.91 -18.53
CA PRO A 114 -6.52 -10.86 -19.48
C PRO A 114 -5.07 -10.50 -19.87
N VAL A 115 -4.76 -9.22 -20.01
CA VAL A 115 -3.39 -8.77 -20.34
C VAL A 115 -2.42 -9.13 -19.22
N VAL A 116 -2.76 -8.84 -17.98
CA VAL A 116 -1.92 -9.17 -16.81
C VAL A 116 -1.82 -10.69 -16.65
N GLY A 117 -2.91 -11.43 -16.78
CA GLY A 117 -2.91 -12.90 -16.65
C GLY A 117 -2.01 -13.62 -17.68
N ILE A 118 -1.76 -12.99 -18.83
CA ILE A 118 -0.78 -13.48 -19.80
C ILE A 118 0.62 -12.97 -19.46
N ALA A 119 0.75 -11.68 -19.13
CA ALA A 119 2.01 -11.01 -18.91
C ALA A 119 2.70 -11.40 -17.60
N GLU A 120 1.96 -11.81 -16.56
CA GLU A 120 2.53 -12.30 -15.28
C GLU A 120 3.40 -13.55 -15.43
N LYS A 121 3.26 -14.26 -16.56
CA LYS A 121 4.13 -15.41 -16.91
C LYS A 121 5.51 -14.96 -17.42
N LEU A 122 5.69 -13.68 -17.69
CA LEU A 122 6.98 -13.12 -18.12
C LEU A 122 7.81 -12.75 -16.90
N PRO A 123 9.11 -13.11 -16.84
CA PRO A 123 9.95 -12.98 -15.64
C PRO A 123 10.18 -11.53 -15.19
N PHE A 124 9.81 -10.53 -16.00
CA PHE A 124 10.02 -9.12 -15.71
C PHE A 124 8.73 -8.31 -15.61
N PHE A 125 7.57 -8.97 -15.58
CA PHE A 125 6.31 -8.24 -15.50
C PHE A 125 6.01 -7.85 -14.04
N PRO A 126 5.80 -6.55 -13.75
CA PRO A 126 5.84 -6.03 -12.39
C PRO A 126 4.55 -6.26 -11.57
N ILE A 127 3.49 -6.76 -12.18
CA ILE A 127 2.17 -6.88 -11.56
C ILE A 127 1.57 -8.25 -11.86
N ASN A 128 1.04 -8.92 -10.86
CA ASN A 128 0.31 -10.17 -11.01
C ASN A 128 -1.21 -9.98 -10.87
N SER A 129 -1.97 -11.02 -11.21
CA SER A 129 -3.44 -11.02 -11.16
C SER A 129 -3.98 -10.82 -9.74
N GLU A 130 -3.27 -11.28 -8.71
CA GLU A 130 -3.66 -11.08 -7.31
C GLU A 130 -3.53 -9.60 -6.91
N GLN A 131 -2.45 -8.95 -7.32
CA GLN A 131 -2.23 -7.53 -7.07
C GLN A 131 -3.26 -6.65 -7.76
N LEU A 132 -3.80 -7.06 -8.93
CA LEU A 132 -4.87 -6.32 -9.60
C LEU A 132 -6.12 -6.18 -8.73
N SER A 133 -6.45 -7.17 -7.91
CA SER A 133 -7.62 -7.13 -7.04
C SER A 133 -7.56 -6.00 -6.01
N LEU A 134 -6.35 -5.58 -5.60
CA LEU A 134 -6.13 -4.46 -4.68
C LEU A 134 -6.59 -3.12 -5.27
N PHE A 135 -6.62 -3.00 -6.60
CA PHE A 135 -7.09 -1.78 -7.28
C PHE A 135 -8.60 -1.74 -7.49
N GLU A 136 -9.34 -2.81 -7.15
CA GLU A 136 -10.79 -2.89 -7.32
C GLU A 136 -11.56 -2.43 -6.07
N THR A 137 -10.91 -2.43 -4.90
CA THR A 137 -11.52 -2.06 -3.62
C THR A 137 -10.73 -0.96 -2.93
N ASP A 138 -11.40 -0.23 -2.05
CA ASP A 138 -10.71 0.74 -1.21
C ASP A 138 -9.89 -0.01 -0.13
N ASN A 139 -8.67 0.46 0.11
CA ASN A 139 -7.76 -0.07 1.12
C ASN A 139 -7.40 1.05 2.11
N THR A 140 -8.36 1.41 2.93
CA THR A 140 -8.26 2.39 4.01
C THR A 140 -8.64 1.74 5.33
N LEU A 141 -8.42 2.40 6.46
CA LEU A 141 -8.90 1.92 7.75
C LEU A 141 -10.40 1.68 7.70
N SER A 142 -10.85 0.61 8.38
CA SER A 142 -12.29 0.28 8.52
C SER A 142 -13.01 1.25 9.45
N GLY A 143 -12.28 1.95 10.33
CA GLY A 143 -12.77 2.93 11.30
C GLY A 143 -11.92 4.19 11.32
N ASN A 144 -12.18 5.05 12.31
CA ASN A 144 -11.46 6.31 12.46
C ASN A 144 -10.15 6.18 13.26
N GLU A 145 -9.91 5.05 13.93
CA GLU A 145 -8.74 4.84 14.79
C GLU A 145 -7.73 3.93 14.10
N SER A 146 -6.50 4.39 13.99
CA SER A 146 -5.36 3.56 13.62
C SER A 146 -4.84 2.79 14.83
N GLY A 147 -4.27 1.61 14.61
CA GLY A 147 -3.55 0.90 15.66
C GLY A 147 -2.38 1.71 16.24
N PHE A 148 -1.84 2.67 15.51
CA PHE A 148 -0.79 3.59 15.98
C PHE A 148 -1.24 4.45 17.17
N ASP A 149 -2.52 4.85 17.21
CA ASP A 149 -3.07 5.68 18.28
C ASP A 149 -2.98 4.98 19.65
N TYR A 150 -3.05 3.63 19.65
CA TYR A 150 -2.95 2.84 20.88
C TYR A 150 -1.55 2.91 21.55
N TYR A 151 -0.51 3.21 20.77
CA TYR A 151 0.87 3.30 21.26
C TYR A 151 1.44 4.72 21.18
N ASP A 152 0.61 5.73 20.95
CA ASP A 152 1.04 7.13 20.78
C ASP A 152 2.13 7.26 19.71
N ILE A 153 1.99 6.51 18.59
CA ILE A 153 2.87 6.61 17.44
C ILE A 153 2.26 7.58 16.44
N SER A 154 3.03 8.58 16.02
CA SER A 154 2.64 9.51 14.97
C SER A 154 3.22 9.02 13.62
N PRO A 155 2.42 8.35 12.77
CA PRO A 155 2.93 7.81 11.52
C PRO A 155 3.35 8.93 10.57
N LYS A 156 4.43 8.69 9.83
CA LYS A 156 5.04 9.67 8.92
C LYS A 156 4.35 9.67 7.57
N ARG A 157 4.42 10.82 6.88
CA ARG A 157 3.87 10.95 5.52
C ARG A 157 4.73 10.19 4.51
N VAL A 158 4.06 9.52 3.58
CA VAL A 158 4.71 8.64 2.60
C VAL A 158 5.55 9.34 1.54
N ILE A 159 5.41 10.65 1.40
CA ILE A 159 6.20 11.44 0.46
C ILE A 159 7.72 11.28 0.67
N SER A 160 8.14 11.01 1.91
CA SER A 160 9.54 10.76 2.24
C SER A 160 10.08 9.47 1.62
N ALA A 161 9.25 8.42 1.53
CA ALA A 161 9.62 7.16 0.88
C ALA A 161 9.70 7.33 -0.64
N ILE A 162 8.74 8.05 -1.24
CA ILE A 162 8.76 8.36 -2.68
C ILE A 162 10.06 9.07 -3.04
N LYS A 163 10.43 10.13 -2.31
CA LYS A 163 11.67 10.89 -2.55
C LYS A 163 12.94 10.05 -2.43
N LYS A 164 12.98 9.08 -1.50
CA LYS A 164 14.13 8.18 -1.35
C LYS A 164 14.25 7.15 -2.47
N SER A 165 13.12 6.81 -3.12
CA SER A 165 13.06 5.80 -4.17
C SER A 165 13.28 6.35 -5.59
N LEU A 166 13.24 7.69 -5.77
CA LEU A 166 13.47 8.38 -7.06
C LEU A 166 14.94 8.51 -7.38
#